data_d0c13e6bcba3cf52d4a97ff4c99bafce
#
_entry.id   d0c13e6bcba3cf52d4a97ff4c99bafce
#
_cell.length_a   1.000
_cell.length_b   1.000
_cell.length_c   1.000
_cell.angle_alpha   90.00
_cell.angle_beta   90.00
_cell.angle_gamma   90.00
#
_symmetry.space_group_name_H-M   'P 1'
#
loop_
_entity.id
_entity.type
_entity.pdbx_description
1 polymer ?
#
loop_
_entity_poly.entity_id
_entity_poly.type
_entity_poly.pdbx_seq_one_letter_code
_entity_poly.pdbx_strand_id
1 'polypeptide(L)'
;MRMRSIRWLAVAAVAALPLGLSAAPAMASPPSGAIFTTVADGSEVNFNIYPSKDAVYLDGGPGPGAPQTAAGLDDGVYVFQVTDPSGKTLLSTDPVQCRQFTVLNGIITSTDPSPANCAHVTGLDIDHGATTIQLLPYNDTPNPGGEYKVWATLVTNYACYPDLSQADCIVKGSKHGFIPGDSKTDNFKVGGGPLEIDTRFFPAGQYGNWINGLDITHTDPLGGTDVKWSYYAPSLQIFHEAHVEDVEPGTHYITVDNQTGCTVGHVLLNGSTLPTTGPQTVPVVVHNNEKTDTLRVDVECV
;
A
#
# COMPACT_ATOMS: atom_id res chain seq x y z
N MET A 1 -45.90 72.87 -63.39
CA MET A 1 -45.96 71.47 -62.99
C MET A 1 -44.64 71.16 -62.35
N ARG A 2 -44.55 71.11 -60.97
CA ARG A 2 -43.29 70.85 -60.23
C ARG A 2 -43.35 69.51 -59.60
N MET A 3 -42.50 68.61 -60.03
CA MET A 3 -42.29 67.29 -59.44
C MET A 3 -41.45 67.42 -58.15
N ARG A 4 -41.99 66.98 -57.03
CA ARG A 4 -41.25 66.82 -55.75
C ARG A 4 -40.64 65.43 -55.70
N SER A 5 -39.33 65.39 -55.58
CA SER A 5 -38.58 64.12 -55.35
C SER A 5 -38.58 63.78 -53.84
N ILE A 6 -39.07 62.57 -53.51
CA ILE A 6 -39.06 62.04 -52.20
C ILE A 6 -37.70 61.28 -52.02
N ARG A 7 -36.91 61.73 -51.05
CA ARG A 7 -35.65 61.02 -50.63
C ARG A 7 -36.01 60.04 -49.54
N TRP A 8 -35.75 58.74 -49.79
CA TRP A 8 -35.80 57.67 -48.79
C TRP A 8 -34.50 57.69 -48.00
N LEU A 9 -34.57 57.86 -46.64
CA LEU A 9 -33.48 57.63 -45.71
C LEU A 9 -33.50 56.15 -45.33
N ALA A 10 -32.46 55.44 -45.72
CA ALA A 10 -32.22 54.06 -45.23
C ALA A 10 -31.56 54.10 -43.84
N VAL A 11 -32.25 53.64 -42.82
CA VAL A 11 -31.70 53.44 -41.48
C VAL A 11 -31.03 52.08 -41.46
N ALA A 12 -29.71 52.05 -41.39
CA ALA A 12 -28.93 50.82 -41.17
C ALA A 12 -28.97 50.47 -39.68
N ALA A 13 -29.68 49.39 -39.32
CA ALA A 13 -29.64 48.82 -37.98
C ALA A 13 -28.36 47.99 -37.84
N VAL A 14 -27.43 48.44 -37.00
CA VAL A 14 -26.23 47.68 -36.61
C VAL A 14 -26.65 46.71 -35.50
N ALA A 15 -26.77 45.43 -35.84
CA ALA A 15 -26.97 44.34 -34.89
C ALA A 15 -25.62 44.07 -34.16
N ALA A 16 -25.51 44.46 -32.90
CA ALA A 16 -24.40 44.09 -32.02
C ALA A 16 -24.58 42.62 -31.60
N LEU A 17 -23.76 41.70 -32.16
CA LEU A 17 -23.65 40.32 -31.65
C LEU A 17 -22.93 40.38 -30.28
N PRO A 18 -23.46 39.75 -29.22
CA PRO A 18 -22.70 39.55 -28.00
C PRO A 18 -21.60 38.53 -28.27
N LEU A 19 -20.35 38.96 -28.19
CA LEU A 19 -19.19 38.05 -28.10
C LEU A 19 -19.28 37.32 -26.73
N GLY A 20 -19.83 36.12 -26.75
CA GLY A 20 -19.75 35.22 -25.62
C GLY A 20 -18.29 34.84 -25.39
N LEU A 21 -17.63 35.43 -24.40
CA LEU A 21 -16.39 34.91 -23.88
C LEU A 21 -16.68 33.56 -23.22
N SER A 22 -16.44 32.46 -23.94
CA SER A 22 -16.32 31.15 -23.33
C SER A 22 -15.08 31.21 -22.43
N ALA A 23 -15.28 31.27 -21.11
CA ALA A 23 -14.18 31.02 -20.18
C ALA A 23 -13.67 29.61 -20.44
N ALA A 24 -12.45 29.48 -20.93
CA ALA A 24 -11.78 28.19 -20.97
C ALA A 24 -11.74 27.65 -19.53
N PRO A 25 -11.99 26.34 -19.32
CA PRO A 25 -11.82 25.75 -18.02
C PRO A 25 -10.38 26.05 -17.55
N ALA A 26 -10.24 26.65 -16.37
CA ALA A 26 -8.94 26.85 -15.77
C ALA A 26 -8.32 25.47 -15.60
N MET A 27 -7.22 25.18 -16.29
CA MET A 27 -6.40 24.02 -16.02
C MET A 27 -5.92 24.17 -14.58
N ALA A 28 -6.29 23.24 -13.69
CA ALA A 28 -5.76 23.23 -12.34
C ALA A 28 -4.22 23.15 -12.43
N SER A 29 -3.54 24.06 -11.74
CA SER A 29 -2.09 23.96 -11.65
C SER A 29 -1.73 22.73 -10.83
N PRO A 30 -0.67 22.00 -11.18
CA PRO A 30 -0.19 20.90 -10.35
C PRO A 30 0.00 21.40 -8.91
N PRO A 31 -0.39 20.62 -7.89
CA PRO A 31 -0.23 21.02 -6.49
C PRO A 31 1.24 21.36 -6.20
N SER A 32 1.49 22.35 -5.33
CA SER A 32 2.85 22.72 -4.90
C SER A 32 3.44 21.67 -3.94
N GLY A 33 4.70 21.81 -3.57
CA GLY A 33 5.38 20.92 -2.63
C GLY A 33 5.59 19.51 -3.14
N ALA A 34 5.86 18.61 -2.21
CA ALA A 34 6.08 17.18 -2.45
C ALA A 34 5.39 16.32 -1.39
N ILE A 35 5.06 15.08 -1.75
CA ILE A 35 4.88 13.99 -0.82
C ILE A 35 6.04 13.03 -0.98
N PHE A 36 6.37 12.33 0.08
CA PHE A 36 7.42 11.31 0.08
C PHE A 36 7.12 10.26 1.14
N THR A 37 7.66 9.07 0.95
CA THR A 37 7.57 8.01 1.94
C THR A 37 8.74 8.12 2.93
N THR A 38 8.47 7.73 4.18
CA THR A 38 9.42 7.79 5.29
C THR A 38 9.08 6.73 6.34
N VAL A 39 9.88 6.64 7.39
CA VAL A 39 9.55 5.89 8.62
C VAL A 39 8.77 6.78 9.60
N ALA A 40 8.29 6.21 10.71
CA ALA A 40 7.39 6.90 11.64
C ALA A 40 7.92 8.24 12.20
N ASP A 41 9.24 8.37 12.39
CA ASP A 41 9.89 9.56 12.95
C ASP A 41 10.48 10.52 11.89
N GLY A 42 10.21 10.27 10.60
CA GLY A 42 10.70 11.12 9.51
C GLY A 42 12.19 10.97 9.17
N SER A 43 12.94 10.16 9.90
CA SER A 43 14.41 10.10 9.81
C SER A 43 14.94 9.47 8.51
N GLU A 44 14.19 8.57 7.88
CA GLU A 44 14.57 7.88 6.66
C GLU A 44 13.61 8.23 5.52
N VAL A 45 13.98 9.21 4.73
CA VAL A 45 13.18 9.68 3.59
C VAL A 45 13.53 8.92 2.31
N ASN A 46 12.50 8.47 1.57
CA ASN A 46 12.67 7.68 0.34
C ASN A 46 13.58 6.47 0.57
N PHE A 47 13.33 5.74 1.63
CA PHE A 47 14.07 4.52 1.93
C PHE A 47 13.92 3.55 0.76
N ASN A 48 15.04 3.02 0.25
CA ASN A 48 15.03 2.22 -0.98
C ASN A 48 14.14 0.97 -0.87
N ILE A 49 14.16 0.32 0.29
CA ILE A 49 13.37 -0.87 0.56
C ILE A 49 12.98 -0.83 2.05
N TYR A 50 11.70 -0.63 2.33
CA TYR A 50 11.17 -0.70 3.69
C TYR A 50 11.17 -2.14 4.20
N PRO A 51 11.45 -2.38 5.49
CA PRO A 51 11.52 -3.73 6.02
C PRO A 51 10.16 -4.42 6.10
N SER A 52 9.07 -3.66 6.19
CA SER A 52 7.71 -4.16 6.27
C SER A 52 6.72 -3.06 5.87
N LYS A 53 5.47 -3.41 5.60
CA LYS A 53 4.41 -2.44 5.24
C LYS A 53 4.05 -1.49 6.38
N ASP A 54 4.15 -1.95 7.61
CA ASP A 54 3.87 -1.15 8.81
C ASP A 54 4.96 -0.10 9.10
N ALA A 55 6.14 -0.25 8.49
CA ALA A 55 7.21 0.74 8.55
C ALA A 55 7.05 1.88 7.53
N VAL A 56 6.06 1.82 6.62
CA VAL A 56 5.91 2.82 5.56
C VAL A 56 4.94 3.91 5.98
N TYR A 57 5.44 5.14 6.06
CA TYR A 57 4.67 6.32 6.39
C TYR A 57 4.72 7.33 5.23
N LEU A 58 3.64 8.09 5.09
CA LEU A 58 3.54 9.25 4.21
C LEU A 58 3.95 10.50 4.97
N ASP A 59 4.75 11.32 4.35
CA ASP A 59 5.01 12.70 4.78
C ASP A 59 4.83 13.66 3.60
N GLY A 60 4.77 14.95 3.88
CA GLY A 60 4.60 15.95 2.86
C GLY A 60 4.94 17.35 3.33
N GLY A 61 5.61 18.05 2.43
CA GLY A 61 6.12 19.39 2.74
C GLY A 61 6.99 19.93 1.63
N PRO A 62 8.03 20.73 1.96
CA PRO A 62 9.17 20.93 1.10
C PRO A 62 9.79 19.58 0.75
N GLY A 63 10.18 19.41 -0.53
CA GLY A 63 10.76 18.13 -0.96
C GLY A 63 12.02 17.76 -0.17
N PRO A 64 12.35 16.47 -0.09
CA PRO A 64 13.54 16.00 0.62
C PRO A 64 14.80 16.73 0.16
N GLY A 65 15.59 17.24 1.12
CA GLY A 65 16.79 18.02 0.86
C GLY A 65 16.55 19.46 0.37
N ALA A 66 15.30 19.89 0.24
CA ALA A 66 14.98 21.28 -0.06
C ALA A 66 15.14 22.16 1.19
N PRO A 67 15.48 23.46 1.03
CA PRO A 67 15.44 24.39 2.15
C PRO A 67 14.05 24.41 2.82
N GLN A 68 13.99 24.53 4.13
CA GLN A 68 12.72 24.64 4.88
C GLN A 68 11.83 25.82 4.43
N THR A 69 12.42 26.81 3.74
CA THR A 69 11.70 27.93 3.13
C THR A 69 11.15 27.63 1.73
N ALA A 70 11.41 26.43 1.19
CA ALA A 70 10.83 26.00 -0.08
C ALA A 70 9.31 25.83 0.05
N ALA A 71 8.61 25.89 -1.09
CA ALA A 71 7.16 25.71 -1.10
C ALA A 71 6.81 24.28 -0.61
N GLY A 72 6.00 24.21 0.42
CA GLY A 72 5.33 22.99 0.86
C GLY A 72 4.08 22.69 0.05
N LEU A 73 3.29 21.74 0.53
CA LEU A 73 1.97 21.44 -0.04
C LEU A 73 1.02 22.65 0.11
N ASP A 74 0.05 22.79 -0.78
CA ASP A 74 -1.01 23.76 -0.60
C ASP A 74 -1.85 23.43 0.64
N ASP A 75 -2.25 24.43 1.42
CA ASP A 75 -3.07 24.21 2.62
C ASP A 75 -4.44 23.63 2.26
N GLY A 76 -4.91 22.68 3.05
CA GLY A 76 -6.22 22.06 2.86
C GLY A 76 -6.31 20.62 3.35
N VAL A 77 -7.47 20.02 3.12
CA VAL A 77 -7.70 18.60 3.40
C VAL A 77 -7.34 17.79 2.16
N TYR A 78 -6.56 16.76 2.38
CA TYR A 78 -6.12 15.81 1.36
C TYR A 78 -6.69 14.42 1.61
N VAL A 79 -6.68 13.63 0.56
CA VAL A 79 -6.87 12.18 0.61
C VAL A 79 -5.67 11.49 -0.01
N PHE A 80 -5.39 10.25 0.42
CA PHE A 80 -4.32 9.44 -0.16
C PHE A 80 -4.79 8.04 -0.54
N GLN A 81 -4.00 7.33 -1.33
CA GLN A 81 -4.17 5.91 -1.64
C GLN A 81 -2.83 5.26 -1.98
N VAL A 82 -2.80 3.94 -1.88
CA VAL A 82 -1.72 3.09 -2.38
C VAL A 82 -2.22 2.28 -3.58
N THR A 83 -1.40 2.20 -4.62
CA THR A 83 -1.65 1.42 -5.84
C THR A 83 -0.41 0.63 -6.23
N ASP A 84 -0.55 -0.24 -7.24
CA ASP A 84 0.61 -0.73 -7.99
C ASP A 84 1.36 0.44 -8.66
N PRO A 85 2.62 0.28 -9.10
CA PRO A 85 3.40 1.39 -9.68
C PRO A 85 2.74 2.05 -10.90
N SER A 86 1.93 1.31 -11.65
CA SER A 86 1.21 1.82 -12.82
C SER A 86 -0.06 2.62 -12.48
N GLY A 87 -0.52 2.54 -11.24
CA GLY A 87 -1.78 3.11 -10.79
C GLY A 87 -3.01 2.43 -11.39
N LYS A 88 -2.91 1.17 -11.82
CA LYS A 88 -4.03 0.40 -12.38
C LYS A 88 -4.75 -0.44 -11.35
N THR A 89 -4.02 -0.92 -10.35
CA THR A 89 -4.56 -1.76 -9.29
C THR A 89 -4.57 -0.96 -8.00
N LEU A 90 -5.77 -0.72 -7.46
CA LEU A 90 -5.91 -0.15 -6.12
C LEU A 90 -5.50 -1.21 -5.10
N LEU A 91 -4.65 -0.82 -4.16
CA LEU A 91 -4.18 -1.68 -3.08
C LEU A 91 -4.76 -1.27 -1.73
N SER A 92 -5.00 0.04 -1.48
CA SER A 92 -5.70 0.49 -0.26
C SER A 92 -7.05 -0.21 -0.13
N THR A 93 -7.37 -0.72 1.08
CA THR A 93 -8.56 -1.55 1.32
C THR A 93 -9.65 -0.84 2.13
N ASP A 94 -9.29 0.20 2.83
CA ASP A 94 -10.20 1.04 3.61
C ASP A 94 -10.90 2.11 2.75
N PRO A 95 -12.05 2.66 3.21
CA PRO A 95 -12.70 3.77 2.53
C PRO A 95 -11.83 5.03 2.48
N VAL A 96 -12.00 5.84 1.43
CA VAL A 96 -11.24 7.10 1.24
C VAL A 96 -11.43 8.07 2.41
N GLN A 97 -12.61 8.08 3.05
CA GLN A 97 -12.87 8.88 4.24
C GLN A 97 -11.96 8.57 5.43
N CYS A 98 -11.34 7.39 5.48
CA CYS A 98 -10.37 7.01 6.50
C CYS A 98 -8.97 7.57 6.19
N ARG A 99 -8.69 7.81 4.91
CA ARG A 99 -7.40 8.23 4.36
C ARG A 99 -7.30 9.75 4.17
N GLN A 100 -7.83 10.52 5.12
CA GLN A 100 -7.81 11.99 5.08
C GLN A 100 -6.75 12.55 6.01
N PHE A 101 -6.12 13.66 5.57
CA PHE A 101 -5.18 14.43 6.38
C PHE A 101 -5.26 15.92 6.05
N THR A 102 -4.86 16.75 7.01
CA THR A 102 -4.83 18.21 6.84
C THR A 102 -3.40 18.70 6.68
N VAL A 103 -3.22 19.61 5.73
CA VAL A 103 -2.00 20.39 5.50
C VAL A 103 -2.24 21.82 5.97
N LEU A 104 -1.35 22.34 6.82
CA LEU A 104 -1.29 23.74 7.23
C LEU A 104 0.15 24.24 7.17
N ASN A 105 0.33 25.44 6.62
CA ASN A 105 1.65 26.04 6.43
C ASN A 105 2.61 25.15 5.63
N GLY A 106 2.04 24.38 4.70
CA GLY A 106 2.81 23.57 3.77
C GLY A 106 3.24 22.19 4.26
N ILE A 107 2.93 21.79 5.50
CA ILE A 107 3.26 20.46 6.07
C ILE A 107 2.00 19.73 6.55
N ILE A 108 2.08 18.41 6.62
CA ILE A 108 1.01 17.59 7.21
C ILE A 108 0.95 17.84 8.72
N THR A 109 -0.24 18.15 9.26
CA THR A 109 -0.42 18.49 10.68
C THR A 109 -1.33 17.54 11.44
N SER A 110 -2.23 16.85 10.76
CA SER A 110 -3.17 15.90 11.39
C SER A 110 -3.75 14.92 10.40
N THR A 111 -4.32 13.82 10.91
CA THR A 111 -5.25 12.95 10.19
C THR A 111 -6.68 13.34 10.56
N ASP A 112 -7.58 13.40 9.57
CA ASP A 112 -8.95 13.85 9.73
C ASP A 112 -9.96 12.81 9.20
N PRO A 113 -9.91 11.56 9.67
CA PRO A 113 -10.79 10.52 9.15
C PRO A 113 -12.24 10.72 9.61
N SER A 114 -13.16 10.26 8.78
CA SER A 114 -14.57 10.18 9.13
C SER A 114 -15.13 8.79 8.76
N PRO A 115 -15.50 7.96 9.72
CA PRO A 115 -15.54 8.19 11.18
C PRO A 115 -14.13 8.15 11.83
N ALA A 116 -13.98 8.80 12.97
CA ALA A 116 -12.68 8.92 13.66
C ALA A 116 -12.02 7.59 14.06
N ASN A 117 -12.80 6.51 14.16
CA ASN A 117 -12.30 5.17 14.52
C ASN A 117 -11.56 4.44 13.38
N CYS A 118 -11.46 5.03 12.21
CA CYS A 118 -10.67 4.48 11.11
C CYS A 118 -9.40 5.32 10.79
N ALA A 119 -8.93 6.12 11.78
CA ALA A 119 -7.70 6.88 11.64
C ALA A 119 -6.50 5.96 11.45
N HIS A 120 -5.63 6.33 10.51
CA HIS A 120 -4.33 5.69 10.35
C HIS A 120 -3.41 6.02 11.54
N VAL A 121 -2.47 5.12 11.83
CA VAL A 121 -1.42 5.36 12.83
C VAL A 121 -0.58 6.55 12.38
N THR A 122 -0.20 7.42 13.33
CA THR A 122 0.61 8.59 13.05
C THR A 122 1.94 8.52 13.78
N GLY A 123 2.95 9.14 13.19
CA GLY A 123 4.22 9.45 13.78
C GLY A 123 4.48 10.96 13.76
N LEU A 124 5.71 11.35 14.01
CA LEU A 124 6.14 12.75 14.02
C LEU A 124 7.51 12.86 13.34
N ASP A 125 7.58 13.59 12.25
CA ASP A 125 8.87 14.03 11.70
C ASP A 125 9.52 14.99 12.71
N ILE A 126 10.60 14.53 13.34
CA ILE A 126 11.28 15.28 14.40
C ILE A 126 12.07 16.49 13.88
N ASP A 127 12.41 16.49 12.58
CA ASP A 127 13.19 17.58 11.98
C ASP A 127 12.32 18.73 11.49
N HIS A 128 11.12 18.43 11.00
CA HIS A 128 10.21 19.42 10.41
C HIS A 128 8.94 19.66 11.23
N GLY A 129 8.66 18.81 12.24
CA GLY A 129 7.46 18.88 13.04
C GLY A 129 6.18 18.50 12.30
N ALA A 130 6.31 17.82 11.15
CA ALA A 130 5.18 17.30 10.40
C ALA A 130 4.63 16.01 11.02
N THR A 131 3.34 15.77 10.86
CA THR A 131 2.74 14.49 11.21
C THR A 131 2.98 13.49 10.07
N THR A 132 3.62 12.36 10.36
CA THR A 132 3.73 11.26 9.42
C THR A 132 2.54 10.32 9.55
N ILE A 133 2.12 9.66 8.47
CA ILE A 133 0.89 8.86 8.41
C ILE A 133 1.22 7.48 7.87
N GLN A 134 0.98 6.43 8.65
CA GLN A 134 1.16 5.05 8.20
C GLN A 134 0.23 4.75 7.02
N LEU A 135 0.76 4.12 5.98
CA LEU A 135 -0.02 3.86 4.76
C LEU A 135 -0.98 2.66 4.86
N LEU A 136 -0.78 1.74 5.80
CA LEU A 136 -1.70 0.60 6.02
C LEU A 136 -3.12 1.07 6.38
N PRO A 137 -4.19 0.32 5.93
CA PRO A 137 -4.13 -1.01 5.33
C PRO A 137 -4.11 -0.99 3.79
N TYR A 138 -3.25 -1.80 3.19
CA TYR A 138 -3.24 -2.04 1.74
C TYR A 138 -2.76 -3.46 1.39
N ASN A 139 -3.26 -4.02 0.27
CA ASN A 139 -2.90 -5.34 -0.23
C ASN A 139 -1.47 -5.37 -0.82
N ASP A 140 -0.96 -6.57 -1.07
CA ASP A 140 0.30 -6.75 -1.77
C ASP A 140 0.22 -6.29 -3.21
N THR A 141 1.35 -5.75 -3.67
CA THR A 141 1.47 -5.36 -5.07
C THR A 141 1.63 -6.60 -5.96
N PRO A 142 0.93 -6.66 -7.12
CA PRO A 142 1.19 -7.70 -8.09
C PRO A 142 2.52 -7.50 -8.83
N ASN A 143 3.28 -6.45 -8.51
CA ASN A 143 4.58 -6.17 -9.12
C ASN A 143 5.63 -7.08 -8.51
N PRO A 144 6.32 -7.93 -9.30
CA PRO A 144 7.31 -8.88 -8.80
C PRO A 144 8.50 -8.24 -8.05
N GLY A 145 8.69 -6.93 -8.20
CA GLY A 145 9.74 -6.19 -7.51
C GLY A 145 9.33 -5.64 -6.14
N GLY A 146 8.11 -5.90 -5.66
CA GLY A 146 7.61 -5.35 -4.39
C GLY A 146 7.45 -3.83 -4.41
N GLU A 147 7.19 -3.23 -5.58
CA GLU A 147 7.05 -1.79 -5.75
C GLU A 147 5.61 -1.34 -5.64
N TYR A 148 5.40 -0.23 -4.99
CA TYR A 148 4.13 0.44 -4.72
C TYR A 148 4.20 1.89 -5.15
N LYS A 149 3.03 2.52 -5.26
CA LYS A 149 2.90 3.97 -5.45
C LYS A 149 1.87 4.54 -4.51
N VAL A 150 2.27 5.55 -3.74
CA VAL A 150 1.34 6.38 -2.98
C VAL A 150 0.93 7.60 -3.81
N TRP A 151 -0.33 7.99 -3.67
CA TRP A 151 -0.94 9.17 -4.27
C TRP A 151 -1.52 10.05 -3.18
N ALA A 152 -1.44 11.37 -3.35
CA ALA A 152 -2.17 12.32 -2.52
C ALA A 152 -2.74 13.44 -3.40
N THR A 153 -3.97 13.87 -3.09
CA THR A 153 -4.64 14.99 -3.77
C THR A 153 -5.51 15.76 -2.78
N LEU A 154 -5.74 17.04 -3.05
CA LEU A 154 -6.76 17.79 -2.32
C LEU A 154 -8.10 17.07 -2.43
N VAL A 155 -8.83 16.96 -1.32
CA VAL A 155 -10.10 16.24 -1.29
C VAL A 155 -11.10 16.75 -2.32
N THR A 156 -11.07 18.04 -2.62
CA THR A 156 -11.91 18.69 -3.64
C THR A 156 -11.54 18.32 -5.07
N ASN A 157 -10.33 17.81 -5.30
CA ASN A 157 -9.84 17.33 -6.60
C ASN A 157 -10.04 15.81 -6.77
N TYR A 158 -10.49 15.12 -5.72
CA TYR A 158 -10.85 13.71 -5.81
C TYR A 158 -12.09 13.53 -6.65
N ALA A 159 -12.04 12.69 -7.68
CA ALA A 159 -13.07 12.63 -8.72
C ALA A 159 -14.46 12.19 -8.22
N CYS A 160 -14.57 11.51 -7.09
CA CYS A 160 -15.84 11.13 -6.47
C CYS A 160 -16.26 12.04 -5.29
N TYR A 161 -15.52 13.11 -5.00
CA TYR A 161 -15.93 14.05 -3.96
C TYR A 161 -17.34 14.62 -4.24
N PRO A 162 -18.24 14.74 -3.24
CA PRO A 162 -18.01 14.56 -1.80
C PRO A 162 -18.21 13.14 -1.25
N ASP A 163 -18.49 12.12 -2.07
CA ASP A 163 -18.63 10.74 -1.58
C ASP A 163 -17.26 10.09 -1.39
N LEU A 164 -16.88 9.87 -0.14
CA LEU A 164 -15.61 9.24 0.26
C LEU A 164 -15.84 7.89 0.97
N SER A 165 -17.07 7.38 0.95
CA SER A 165 -17.46 6.18 1.70
C SER A 165 -16.93 4.87 1.12
N GLN A 166 -16.47 4.90 -0.13
CA GLN A 166 -15.96 3.73 -0.83
C GLN A 166 -14.42 3.73 -0.82
N ALA A 167 -13.83 2.54 -0.92
CA ALA A 167 -12.38 2.41 -1.09
C ALA A 167 -11.95 2.84 -2.49
N ASP A 168 -12.77 2.60 -3.50
CA ASP A 168 -12.48 2.84 -4.91
C ASP A 168 -13.43 3.87 -5.54
N CYS A 169 -12.94 4.57 -6.57
CA CYS A 169 -13.69 5.55 -7.35
C CYS A 169 -13.38 5.35 -8.83
N ILE A 170 -14.34 4.79 -9.57
CA ILE A 170 -14.16 4.45 -10.98
C ILE A 170 -14.65 5.60 -11.86
N VAL A 171 -13.78 6.54 -12.17
CA VAL A 171 -14.03 7.66 -13.09
C VAL A 171 -13.02 7.63 -14.22
N LYS A 172 -13.50 7.77 -15.47
CA LYS A 172 -12.63 7.78 -16.66
C LYS A 172 -11.61 8.90 -16.58
N GLY A 173 -10.34 8.56 -16.74
CA GLY A 173 -9.22 9.52 -16.73
C GLY A 173 -8.58 9.70 -15.35
N SER A 174 -9.19 9.17 -14.31
CA SER A 174 -8.57 9.09 -12.98
C SER A 174 -7.90 7.73 -12.74
N LYS A 175 -7.12 7.68 -11.68
CA LYS A 175 -6.53 6.47 -11.08
C LYS A 175 -7.26 6.22 -9.75
N HIS A 176 -8.35 5.46 -9.79
CA HIS A 176 -9.18 5.21 -8.61
C HIS A 176 -9.64 6.52 -7.92
N GLY A 177 -10.04 7.54 -8.72
CA GLY A 177 -10.45 8.85 -8.23
C GLY A 177 -9.36 9.92 -8.21
N PHE A 178 -8.09 9.55 -8.29
CA PHE A 178 -6.96 10.47 -8.31
C PHE A 178 -6.62 10.88 -9.75
N ILE A 179 -6.69 12.18 -10.03
CA ILE A 179 -6.37 12.74 -11.35
C ILE A 179 -4.86 13.00 -11.39
N PRO A 180 -4.10 12.40 -12.34
CA PRO A 180 -2.63 12.49 -12.33
C PRO A 180 -2.08 13.92 -12.37
N GLY A 181 -2.77 14.85 -13.02
CA GLY A 181 -2.37 16.27 -13.08
C GLY A 181 -2.60 17.06 -11.79
N ASP A 182 -3.52 16.58 -10.94
CA ASP A 182 -3.94 17.23 -9.71
C ASP A 182 -3.46 16.50 -8.45
N SER A 183 -2.64 15.46 -8.63
CA SER A 183 -2.15 14.59 -7.57
C SER A 183 -0.63 14.63 -7.46
N LYS A 184 -0.12 14.48 -6.24
CA LYS A 184 1.28 14.14 -5.97
C LYS A 184 1.42 12.64 -5.84
N THR A 185 2.58 12.11 -6.21
CA THR A 185 2.89 10.69 -6.09
C THR A 185 4.32 10.47 -5.61
N ASP A 186 4.51 9.37 -4.89
CA ASP A 186 5.81 8.83 -4.58
C ASP A 186 5.81 7.32 -4.79
N ASN A 187 6.96 6.74 -5.14
CA ASN A 187 7.13 5.30 -5.27
C ASN A 187 7.94 4.79 -4.08
N PHE A 188 7.54 3.65 -3.56
CA PHE A 188 8.27 2.97 -2.51
C PHE A 188 8.32 1.47 -2.77
N LYS A 189 9.20 0.79 -2.07
CA LYS A 189 9.36 -0.65 -2.15
C LYS A 189 9.35 -1.24 -0.76
N VAL A 190 8.60 -2.34 -0.61
CA VAL A 190 8.68 -3.21 0.56
C VAL A 190 9.42 -4.46 0.14
N GLY A 191 10.43 -4.85 0.88
CA GLY A 191 11.19 -6.03 0.57
C GLY A 191 10.47 -7.29 0.99
N GLY A 192 10.76 -8.38 0.30
CA GLY A 192 10.41 -9.73 0.69
C GLY A 192 11.60 -10.47 1.28
N GLY A 193 11.35 -11.46 2.10
CA GLY A 193 12.34 -12.37 2.65
C GLY A 193 11.97 -13.82 2.39
N PRO A 194 12.90 -14.77 2.55
CA PRO A 194 12.58 -16.17 2.46
C PRO A 194 11.82 -16.63 3.71
N LEU A 195 10.81 -17.47 3.54
CA LEU A 195 10.16 -18.22 4.61
C LEU A 195 10.58 -19.68 4.49
N GLU A 196 11.25 -20.19 5.52
CA GLU A 196 11.75 -21.57 5.54
C GLU A 196 11.02 -22.39 6.60
N ILE A 197 10.46 -23.53 6.18
CA ILE A 197 9.82 -24.50 7.06
C ILE A 197 10.42 -25.87 6.78
N ASP A 198 11.18 -26.37 7.74
CA ASP A 198 11.75 -27.70 7.71
C ASP A 198 10.81 -28.71 8.35
N THR A 199 10.51 -29.79 7.66
CA THR A 199 9.74 -30.89 8.25
C THR A 199 10.62 -32.12 8.39
N ARG A 200 10.71 -32.65 9.59
CA ARG A 200 11.50 -33.84 9.88
C ARG A 200 10.60 -35.03 10.29
N PHE A 201 10.75 -36.15 9.61
CA PHE A 201 9.91 -37.34 9.81
C PHE A 201 10.62 -38.44 10.63
N PHE A 202 9.86 -39.07 11.50
CA PHE A 202 10.28 -40.20 12.29
C PHE A 202 9.29 -41.40 12.15
N PRO A 203 9.77 -42.66 12.03
CA PRO A 203 11.15 -43.03 11.84
C PRO A 203 11.69 -42.68 10.45
N ALA A 204 12.99 -42.46 10.40
CA ALA A 204 13.70 -42.20 9.15
C ALA A 204 13.57 -43.37 8.20
N GLY A 205 13.20 -43.16 6.93
CA GLY A 205 13.24 -44.19 5.88
C GLY A 205 11.93 -44.57 5.19
N GLN A 206 10.77 -43.95 5.53
CA GLN A 206 9.48 -44.27 4.89
C GLN A 206 8.92 -43.08 4.06
N TYR A 207 9.65 -42.62 3.06
CA TYR A 207 9.51 -41.28 2.50
C TYR A 207 8.80 -41.17 1.16
N GLY A 208 8.39 -42.25 0.55
CA GLY A 208 7.90 -42.23 -0.83
C GLY A 208 6.62 -41.43 -1.09
N ASN A 209 5.82 -41.09 -0.05
CA ASN A 209 4.50 -40.50 -0.23
C ASN A 209 4.18 -39.33 0.71
N TRP A 210 5.16 -38.80 1.40
CA TRP A 210 4.93 -37.86 2.51
C TRP A 210 4.78 -36.40 2.11
N ILE A 211 4.97 -36.03 0.83
CA ILE A 211 4.84 -34.66 0.33
C ILE A 211 3.44 -34.06 0.57
N ASN A 212 2.45 -34.94 0.81
CA ASN A 212 1.06 -34.55 1.08
C ASN A 212 0.66 -34.74 2.55
N GLY A 213 1.60 -34.97 3.43
CA GLY A 213 1.33 -35.45 4.77
C GLY A 213 1.28 -34.43 5.88
N LEU A 214 1.51 -33.17 5.66
CA LEU A 214 1.44 -32.12 6.68
C LEU A 214 0.62 -30.95 6.18
N ASP A 215 -0.50 -30.66 6.86
CA ASP A 215 -1.24 -29.43 6.60
C ASP A 215 -0.54 -28.26 7.28
N ILE A 216 0.08 -27.43 6.47
CA ILE A 216 0.65 -26.17 6.91
C ILE A 216 -0.23 -25.07 6.32
N THR A 217 -0.95 -24.38 7.17
CA THR A 217 -1.70 -23.19 6.78
C THR A 217 -0.88 -21.97 7.16
N HIS A 218 -0.60 -21.15 6.18
CA HIS A 218 0.05 -19.86 6.38
C HIS A 218 -1.00 -18.76 6.41
N THR A 219 -0.87 -17.86 7.37
CA THR A 219 -1.63 -16.62 7.44
C THR A 219 -0.64 -15.48 7.45
N ASP A 220 -0.73 -14.61 6.45
CA ASP A 220 0.09 -13.40 6.38
C ASP A 220 -0.29 -12.39 7.47
N PRO A 221 0.49 -11.32 7.69
CA PRO A 221 0.20 -10.30 8.70
C PRO A 221 -1.15 -9.61 8.52
N LEU A 222 -1.73 -9.65 7.33
CA LEU A 222 -3.02 -9.04 6.99
C LEU A 222 -4.17 -10.06 6.96
N GLY A 223 -3.91 -11.34 7.24
CA GLY A 223 -4.90 -12.41 7.24
C GLY A 223 -5.16 -13.04 5.87
N GLY A 224 -4.31 -12.79 4.86
CA GLY A 224 -4.34 -13.47 3.57
C GLY A 224 -3.79 -14.91 3.66
N THR A 225 -4.19 -15.77 2.72
CA THR A 225 -3.80 -17.19 2.69
C THR A 225 -3.04 -17.58 1.41
N ASP A 226 -2.46 -16.63 0.72
CA ASP A 226 -1.85 -16.86 -0.60
C ASP A 226 -0.35 -17.16 -0.51
N VAL A 227 0.01 -18.35 -0.04
CA VAL A 227 1.40 -18.80 -0.12
C VAL A 227 1.59 -19.78 -1.26
N LYS A 228 2.47 -19.46 -2.17
CA LYS A 228 2.98 -20.39 -3.19
C LYS A 228 4.09 -21.23 -2.57
N TRP A 229 3.75 -22.42 -2.12
CA TRP A 229 4.73 -23.37 -1.62
C TRP A 229 5.50 -24.00 -2.76
N SER A 230 6.82 -23.89 -2.77
CA SER A 230 7.68 -24.74 -3.59
C SER A 230 8.32 -25.79 -2.68
N TYR A 231 8.03 -27.06 -2.96
CA TYR A 231 8.65 -28.18 -2.24
C TYR A 231 9.97 -28.52 -2.92
N TYR A 232 11.05 -28.38 -2.19
CA TYR A 232 12.33 -28.95 -2.56
C TYR A 232 12.55 -30.23 -1.76
N ALA A 233 12.57 -31.41 -2.40
CA ALA A 233 12.97 -32.66 -1.79
C ALA A 233 14.43 -32.91 -2.17
N PRO A 234 15.42 -32.60 -1.33
CA PRO A 234 16.76 -33.08 -1.54
C PRO A 234 16.75 -34.60 -1.41
N SER A 235 17.53 -35.30 -2.22
CA SER A 235 17.59 -36.75 -2.37
C SER A 235 18.02 -37.50 -1.12
N LEU A 236 18.11 -36.90 0.04
CA LEU A 236 18.56 -37.43 1.32
C LEU A 236 17.48 -37.32 2.41
N GLN A 237 16.36 -37.94 2.21
CA GLN A 237 15.71 -38.91 3.11
C GLN A 237 15.26 -38.48 4.53
N ILE A 238 15.53 -37.30 5.06
CA ILE A 238 15.16 -36.98 6.45
C ILE A 238 14.38 -35.66 6.53
N PHE A 239 14.58 -34.76 5.61
CA PHE A 239 13.98 -33.41 5.63
C PHE A 239 13.16 -33.14 4.38
N HIS A 240 11.99 -32.56 4.57
CA HIS A 240 11.30 -31.79 3.54
C HIS A 240 11.38 -30.33 3.92
N GLU A 241 11.85 -29.54 3.01
CA GLU A 241 11.99 -28.09 3.16
C GLU A 241 10.92 -27.43 2.30
N ALA A 242 10.11 -26.59 2.91
CA ALA A 242 9.27 -25.65 2.20
C ALA A 242 9.99 -24.31 2.20
N HIS A 243 10.42 -23.88 1.03
CA HIS A 243 11.08 -22.61 0.83
C HIS A 243 10.21 -21.72 -0.05
N VAL A 244 9.87 -20.54 0.43
CA VAL A 244 9.11 -19.55 -0.32
C VAL A 244 9.91 -18.26 -0.34
N GLU A 245 10.25 -17.81 -1.53
CA GLU A 245 10.94 -16.54 -1.72
C GLU A 245 9.94 -15.38 -1.82
N ASP A 246 10.39 -14.17 -1.55
CA ASP A 246 9.63 -12.94 -1.64
C ASP A 246 8.35 -12.91 -0.78
N VAL A 247 8.40 -13.55 0.37
CA VAL A 247 7.34 -13.43 1.38
C VAL A 247 7.43 -12.07 2.03
N GLU A 248 6.29 -11.43 2.19
CA GLU A 248 6.22 -10.11 2.81
C GLU A 248 6.87 -10.11 4.20
N PRO A 249 7.71 -9.12 4.54
CA PRO A 249 8.26 -9.00 5.87
C PRO A 249 7.17 -8.72 6.91
N GLY A 250 7.31 -9.35 8.06
CA GLY A 250 6.37 -9.22 9.16
C GLY A 250 6.15 -10.53 9.90
N THR A 251 5.19 -10.57 10.79
CA THR A 251 4.85 -11.78 11.53
C THR A 251 3.81 -12.59 10.77
N HIS A 252 4.22 -13.78 10.35
CA HIS A 252 3.36 -14.77 9.71
C HIS A 252 2.96 -15.84 10.71
N TYR A 253 1.76 -16.35 10.59
CA TYR A 253 1.25 -17.39 11.49
C TYR A 253 1.18 -18.71 10.73
N ILE A 254 2.05 -19.66 11.13
CA ILE A 254 2.12 -20.99 10.53
C ILE A 254 1.36 -21.96 11.42
N THR A 255 0.28 -22.50 10.90
CA THR A 255 -0.47 -23.55 11.58
C THR A 255 -0.03 -24.91 11.07
N VAL A 256 0.47 -25.75 11.97
CA VAL A 256 0.82 -27.15 11.72
C VAL A 256 -0.22 -28.04 12.36
N ASP A 257 -0.72 -29.02 11.61
CA ASP A 257 -1.77 -29.93 12.06
C ASP A 257 -1.42 -31.40 11.77
N ASN A 258 -2.08 -32.31 12.49
CA ASN A 258 -1.93 -33.73 12.28
C ASN A 258 -2.57 -34.19 10.97
N GLN A 259 -1.99 -35.18 10.36
CA GLN A 259 -2.57 -35.85 9.19
C GLN A 259 -2.73 -37.34 9.38
N THR A 260 -3.47 -37.97 8.47
CA THR A 260 -3.70 -39.43 8.52
C THR A 260 -2.38 -40.19 8.52
N GLY A 261 -2.12 -40.89 9.60
CA GLY A 261 -0.90 -41.69 9.78
C GLY A 261 0.30 -40.92 10.31
N CYS A 262 0.17 -39.61 10.57
CA CYS A 262 1.25 -38.77 11.12
C CYS A 262 0.74 -37.83 12.19
N THR A 263 1.52 -37.65 13.24
CA THR A 263 1.24 -36.67 14.30
C THR A 263 2.38 -35.69 14.42
N VAL A 264 2.02 -34.43 14.68
CA VAL A 264 3.00 -33.39 14.99
C VAL A 264 3.60 -33.67 16.36
N GLY A 265 4.91 -33.81 16.40
CA GLY A 265 5.68 -33.96 17.63
C GLY A 265 6.16 -32.61 18.16
N HIS A 266 7.46 -32.39 18.12
CA HIS A 266 8.05 -31.11 18.53
C HIS A 266 8.07 -30.12 17.37
N VAL A 267 7.82 -28.84 17.72
CA VAL A 267 8.02 -27.70 16.82
C VAL A 267 9.15 -26.84 17.38
N LEU A 268 10.07 -26.47 16.51
CA LEU A 268 11.22 -25.64 16.88
C LEU A 268 11.17 -24.34 16.09
N LEU A 269 11.40 -23.24 16.78
CA LEU A 269 11.59 -21.93 16.19
C LEU A 269 13.04 -21.50 16.43
N ASN A 270 13.77 -21.20 15.37
CA ASN A 270 15.20 -20.85 15.42
C ASN A 270 16.04 -21.88 16.19
N GLY A 271 15.72 -23.14 16.04
CA GLY A 271 16.40 -24.26 16.72
C GLY A 271 16.01 -24.47 18.19
N SER A 272 15.14 -23.65 18.74
CA SER A 272 14.61 -23.80 20.11
C SER A 272 13.28 -24.52 20.11
N THR A 273 13.15 -25.63 20.84
CA THR A 273 11.92 -26.38 20.97
C THR A 273 10.85 -25.57 21.68
N LEU A 274 9.68 -25.45 21.08
CA LEU A 274 8.52 -24.79 21.69
C LEU A 274 7.94 -25.66 22.84
N PRO A 275 7.35 -25.04 23.86
CA PRO A 275 6.86 -25.76 25.04
C PRO A 275 5.64 -26.64 24.74
N THR A 276 4.89 -26.33 23.66
CA THR A 276 3.70 -27.08 23.26
C THR A 276 4.10 -28.15 22.23
N THR A 277 3.58 -29.36 22.40
CA THR A 277 3.69 -30.45 21.44
C THR A 277 2.36 -30.64 20.71
N GLY A 278 2.40 -31.23 19.51
CA GLY A 278 1.19 -31.46 18.70
C GLY A 278 0.81 -30.27 17.83
N PRO A 279 -0.43 -30.28 17.28
CA PRO A 279 -0.95 -29.22 16.42
C PRO A 279 -0.90 -27.87 17.11
N GLN A 280 -0.35 -26.85 16.42
CA GLN A 280 -0.23 -25.50 16.97
C GLN A 280 -0.02 -24.45 15.88
N THR A 281 -0.30 -23.21 16.22
CA THR A 281 0.00 -22.04 15.38
C THR A 281 1.22 -21.31 15.94
N VAL A 282 2.22 -21.11 15.09
CA VAL A 282 3.51 -20.52 15.46
C VAL A 282 3.69 -19.19 14.75
N PRO A 283 3.95 -18.08 15.47
CA PRO A 283 4.39 -16.85 14.84
C PRO A 283 5.83 -16.99 14.32
N VAL A 284 6.04 -16.72 13.05
CA VAL A 284 7.34 -16.73 12.37
C VAL A 284 7.59 -15.36 11.80
N VAL A 285 8.71 -14.74 12.11
CA VAL A 285 9.04 -13.40 11.61
C VAL A 285 9.87 -13.52 10.34
N VAL A 286 9.35 -12.96 9.26
CA VAL A 286 10.05 -12.80 7.99
C VAL A 286 10.71 -11.43 7.97
N HIS A 287 12.03 -11.40 7.73
CA HIS A 287 12.81 -10.17 7.65
C HIS A 287 13.17 -9.85 6.20
N ASN A 288 13.24 -8.57 5.86
CA ASN A 288 13.64 -8.12 4.55
C ASN A 288 15.12 -8.44 4.28
N ASN A 289 15.41 -9.28 3.28
CA ASN A 289 16.76 -9.67 2.84
C ASN A 289 17.72 -10.13 3.96
N GLU A 290 17.20 -10.36 5.16
CA GLU A 290 17.94 -10.87 6.30
C GLU A 290 17.56 -12.32 6.59
N LYS A 291 18.27 -12.92 7.53
CA LYS A 291 17.94 -14.26 7.97
C LYS A 291 16.58 -14.26 8.66
N THR A 292 15.59 -14.82 8.00
CA THR A 292 14.25 -15.04 8.58
C THR A 292 14.31 -16.10 9.69
N ASP A 293 13.25 -16.10 10.51
CA ASP A 293 13.05 -17.19 11.44
C ASP A 293 12.90 -18.51 10.68
N THR A 294 13.52 -19.56 11.20
CA THR A 294 13.38 -20.93 10.66
C THR A 294 12.44 -21.71 11.54
N LEU A 295 11.37 -22.22 10.96
CA LEU A 295 10.45 -23.14 11.63
C LEU A 295 10.82 -24.58 11.29
N ARG A 296 10.99 -25.42 12.28
CA ARG A 296 11.14 -26.86 12.09
C ARG A 296 10.03 -27.62 12.77
N VAL A 297 9.46 -28.59 12.08
CA VAL A 297 8.40 -29.45 12.57
C VAL A 297 8.88 -30.90 12.58
N ASP A 298 8.96 -31.51 13.73
CA ASP A 298 9.23 -32.93 13.88
C ASP A 298 7.89 -33.69 13.85
N VAL A 299 7.77 -34.67 12.95
CA VAL A 299 6.53 -35.39 12.68
C VAL A 299 6.78 -36.89 12.91
N GLU A 300 5.91 -37.50 13.70
CA GLU A 300 5.92 -38.95 13.96
C GLU A 300 4.86 -39.64 13.12
N CYS A 301 5.28 -40.61 12.30
CA CYS A 301 4.43 -41.34 11.38
C CYS A 301 4.42 -42.85 11.69
N VAL A 302 3.26 -43.52 11.51
CA VAL A 302 3.03 -44.94 11.82
C VAL A 302 2.89 -45.73 10.53
#